data_52e423439dee0407a4bd2027f189c92f
#
_entry.id   52e423439dee0407a4bd2027f189c92f
#
_cell.length_a   1.000
_cell.length_b   1.000
_cell.length_c   1.000
_cell.angle_alpha   90.00
_cell.angle_beta   90.00
_cell.angle_gamma   90.00
#
_symmetry.space_group_name_H-M   'P 1'
#
loop_
_entity.id
_entity.type
_entity.pdbx_description
1 polymer ?
#
loop_
_entity_poly.entity_id
_entity_poly.type
_entity_poly.pdbx_seq_one_letter_code
_entity_poly.pdbx_strand_id
1 'polypeptide(L)'
;MLYLQKLLLIRRFFSTLAFFSMQTVFFIYLQKKGLSNSEIAFSLSLLFFCNQALAIFAGVWGDRFGLAKMMLLGCFLDVLAYIFFLSADHYFLLLLATTCFGLGSCLFGTNAKACLLAIAGDEYAEKTRLQGKYLKVTSMSSMGAPLLVIPFIKYDHINALIWACFAIEVILFVLMIKPFSQIQAVQKLVKFRFSQIRDIMTKDFLFVHLMLFIPLSIATSFFVIFPFLFDNKLGMPEHSPIALFVNGLLTVLLQSTFSRKINLTPKQTAWVAPILAVGIVAPWFLTLHYLSIYTAYLYLVIFTVIEVYALTAMANLLVKFDNGTHRGFIFGASRLLLSLATVGVMNLIPHLFLV
;
A
#
# COMPACT_ATOMS: atom_id res chain seq x y z
N MET A 1 14.29 8.89 20.07
CA MET A 1 13.10 8.15 19.62
C MET A 1 12.10 9.00 18.86
N LEU A 2 11.57 10.12 19.38
CA LEU A 2 10.57 10.98 18.69
C LEU A 2 11.08 11.51 17.33
N TYR A 3 12.34 11.91 17.23
CA TYR A 3 12.97 12.34 15.98
C TYR A 3 12.92 11.24 14.91
N LEU A 4 13.26 10.01 15.27
CA LEU A 4 13.26 8.87 14.35
C LEU A 4 11.84 8.52 13.85
N GLN A 5 10.84 8.56 14.75
CA GLN A 5 9.43 8.39 14.36
C GLN A 5 9.00 9.43 13.32
N LYS A 6 9.29 10.71 13.58
CA LYS A 6 8.97 11.81 12.66
C LYS A 6 9.65 11.62 11.30
N LEU A 7 10.94 11.28 11.30
CA LEU A 7 11.70 11.09 10.07
C LEU A 7 11.15 9.94 9.22
N LEU A 8 10.82 8.80 9.83
CA LEU A 8 10.22 7.66 9.14
C LEU A 8 8.85 8.01 8.53
N LEU A 9 8.03 8.80 9.25
CA LEU A 9 6.73 9.25 8.75
C LEU A 9 6.87 10.28 7.62
N ILE A 10 7.82 11.24 7.72
CA ILE A 10 8.12 12.20 6.66
C ILE A 10 8.62 11.48 5.40
N ARG A 11 9.58 10.58 5.58
CA ARG A 11 10.08 9.77 4.47
C ARG A 11 8.95 8.97 3.84
N ARG A 12 8.09 8.35 4.64
CA ARG A 12 6.93 7.60 4.13
C ARG A 12 6.00 8.49 3.32
N PHE A 13 5.72 9.71 3.79
CA PHE A 13 4.86 10.65 3.08
C PHE A 13 5.40 10.94 1.68
N PHE A 14 6.63 11.45 1.59
CA PHE A 14 7.18 11.89 0.32
C PHE A 14 7.48 10.74 -0.65
N SER A 15 8.00 9.60 -0.16
CA SER A 15 8.21 8.44 -1.00
C SER A 15 6.90 7.84 -1.51
N THR A 16 5.85 7.81 -0.68
CA THR A 16 4.53 7.35 -1.12
C THR A 16 3.92 8.32 -2.11
N LEU A 17 4.13 9.63 -1.93
CA LEU A 17 3.70 10.65 -2.87
C LEU A 17 4.38 10.44 -4.24
N ALA A 18 5.70 10.28 -4.27
CA ALA A 18 6.46 9.99 -5.49
C ALA A 18 6.00 8.66 -6.14
N PHE A 19 5.78 7.61 -5.33
CA PHE A 19 5.30 6.32 -5.80
C PHE A 19 3.94 6.41 -6.49
N PHE A 20 2.94 7.01 -5.83
CA PHE A 20 1.60 7.13 -6.42
C PHE A 20 1.54 8.14 -7.56
N SER A 21 2.37 9.19 -7.54
CA SER A 21 2.51 10.10 -8.69
C SER A 21 3.02 9.36 -9.93
N MET A 22 4.08 8.56 -9.78
CA MET A 22 4.58 7.73 -10.88
C MET A 22 3.56 6.67 -11.31
N GLN A 23 2.90 6.00 -10.36
CA GLN A 23 1.89 4.99 -10.65
C GLN A 23 0.72 5.57 -11.45
N THR A 24 0.30 6.81 -11.17
CA THR A 24 -0.79 7.49 -11.89
C THR A 24 -0.45 7.73 -13.36
N VAL A 25 0.80 8.06 -13.68
CA VAL A 25 1.24 8.30 -15.07
C VAL A 25 1.86 7.08 -15.73
N PHE A 26 2.02 5.98 -15.01
CA PHE A 26 2.84 4.85 -15.46
C PHE A 26 2.35 4.27 -16.79
N PHE A 27 1.04 4.08 -16.92
CA PHE A 27 0.44 3.61 -18.18
C PHE A 27 0.76 4.56 -19.34
N ILE A 28 0.49 5.86 -19.16
CA ILE A 28 0.73 6.90 -20.18
C ILE A 28 2.23 6.98 -20.54
N TYR A 29 3.09 6.89 -19.52
CA TYR A 29 4.55 6.91 -19.74
C TYR A 29 5.01 5.72 -20.60
N LEU A 30 4.56 4.50 -20.28
CA LEU A 30 4.91 3.30 -21.06
C LEU A 30 4.34 3.36 -22.49
N GLN A 31 3.14 3.88 -22.66
CA GLN A 31 2.53 4.11 -23.96
C GLN A 31 3.37 5.08 -24.82
N LYS A 32 3.85 6.19 -24.22
CA LYS A 32 4.74 7.16 -24.89
C LYS A 32 6.11 6.58 -25.26
N LYS A 33 6.56 5.55 -24.54
CA LYS A 33 7.77 4.79 -24.89
C LYS A 33 7.53 3.77 -26.02
N GLY A 34 6.31 3.71 -26.60
CA GLY A 34 5.96 2.86 -27.73
C GLY A 34 5.69 1.40 -27.37
N LEU A 35 5.43 1.07 -26.10
CA LEU A 35 5.15 -0.29 -25.69
C LEU A 35 3.75 -0.73 -26.13
N SER A 36 3.64 -1.99 -26.50
CA SER A 36 2.36 -2.66 -26.76
C SER A 36 1.54 -2.83 -25.48
N ASN A 37 0.23 -3.00 -25.61
CA ASN A 37 -0.66 -3.21 -24.46
C ASN A 37 -0.26 -4.44 -23.61
N SER A 38 0.26 -5.50 -24.23
CA SER A 38 0.76 -6.69 -23.54
C SER A 38 2.02 -6.41 -22.71
N GLU A 39 2.96 -5.63 -23.23
CA GLU A 39 4.17 -5.22 -22.50
C GLU A 39 3.84 -4.28 -21.34
N ILE A 40 2.87 -3.38 -21.52
CA ILE A 40 2.37 -2.51 -20.45
C ILE A 40 1.71 -3.34 -19.34
N ALA A 41 0.83 -4.27 -19.70
CA ALA A 41 0.17 -5.17 -18.74
C ALA A 41 1.17 -6.02 -17.97
N PHE A 42 2.20 -6.55 -18.65
CA PHE A 42 3.28 -7.29 -18.00
C PHE A 42 4.08 -6.41 -17.04
N SER A 43 4.43 -5.18 -17.43
CA SER A 43 5.17 -4.23 -16.59
C SER A 43 4.38 -3.86 -15.32
N LEU A 44 3.06 -3.62 -15.45
CA LEU A 44 2.17 -3.38 -14.30
C LEU A 44 2.09 -4.60 -13.38
N SER A 45 1.95 -5.80 -13.94
CA SER A 45 1.92 -7.06 -13.17
C SER A 45 3.23 -7.28 -12.42
N LEU A 46 4.38 -6.99 -13.06
CA LEU A 46 5.70 -7.07 -12.45
C LEU A 46 5.85 -6.07 -11.31
N LEU A 47 5.37 -4.83 -11.47
CA LEU A 47 5.34 -3.82 -10.41
C LEU A 47 4.60 -4.32 -9.18
N PHE A 48 3.37 -4.82 -9.35
CA PHE A 48 2.56 -5.33 -8.26
C PHE A 48 3.18 -6.56 -7.60
N PHE A 49 3.72 -7.49 -8.40
CA PHE A 49 4.42 -8.66 -7.89
C PHE A 49 5.61 -8.27 -7.01
N CYS A 50 6.49 -7.40 -7.50
CA CYS A 50 7.65 -6.93 -6.74
C CYS A 50 7.26 -6.15 -5.49
N ASN A 51 6.21 -5.33 -5.57
CA ASN A 51 5.76 -4.52 -4.44
C ASN A 51 5.04 -5.33 -3.36
N GLN A 52 4.23 -6.31 -3.72
CA GLN A 52 3.33 -7.00 -2.80
C GLN A 52 3.76 -8.43 -2.50
N ALA A 53 3.99 -9.26 -3.53
CA ALA A 53 4.25 -10.68 -3.33
C ALA A 53 5.62 -10.93 -2.68
N LEU A 54 6.63 -10.10 -2.99
CA LEU A 54 7.96 -10.21 -2.41
C LEU A 54 8.07 -9.63 -0.99
N ALA A 55 6.98 -9.13 -0.41
CA ALA A 55 6.98 -8.52 0.93
C ALA A 55 7.38 -9.51 2.03
N ILE A 56 7.10 -10.81 1.87
CA ILE A 56 7.52 -11.81 2.83
C ILE A 56 9.06 -11.91 2.89
N PHE A 57 9.72 -11.91 1.73
CA PHE A 57 11.19 -11.92 1.67
C PHE A 57 11.78 -10.63 2.23
N ALA A 58 11.17 -9.48 1.89
CA ALA A 58 11.57 -8.18 2.44
C ALA A 58 11.52 -8.17 3.97
N GLY A 59 10.49 -8.79 4.56
CA GLY A 59 10.34 -8.94 6.00
C GLY A 59 11.38 -9.87 6.61
N VAL A 60 11.57 -11.07 6.05
CA VAL A 60 12.59 -12.03 6.49
C VAL A 60 14.00 -11.45 6.42
N TRP A 61 14.30 -10.74 5.32
CA TRP A 61 15.61 -10.08 5.17
C TRP A 61 15.79 -8.95 6.19
N GLY A 62 14.72 -8.20 6.49
CA GLY A 62 14.73 -7.19 7.54
C GLY A 62 15.04 -7.77 8.92
N ASP A 63 14.42 -8.88 9.27
CA ASP A 63 14.65 -9.56 10.56
C ASP A 63 16.05 -10.19 10.63
N ARG A 64 16.58 -10.71 9.51
CA ARG A 64 17.88 -11.37 9.43
C ARG A 64 19.06 -10.42 9.29
N PHE A 65 18.99 -9.46 8.38
CA PHE A 65 20.09 -8.57 8.03
C PHE A 65 20.02 -7.20 8.69
N GLY A 66 18.87 -6.87 9.27
CA GLY A 66 18.59 -5.61 9.94
C GLY A 66 17.62 -4.71 9.16
N LEU A 67 16.63 -4.18 9.90
CA LEU A 67 15.61 -3.28 9.33
C LEU A 67 16.25 -2.04 8.66
N ALA A 68 17.27 -1.46 9.30
CA ALA A 68 17.98 -0.29 8.77
C ALA A 68 18.61 -0.56 7.41
N LYS A 69 19.31 -1.72 7.26
CA LYS A 69 19.94 -2.10 5.99
C LYS A 69 18.92 -2.30 4.89
N MET A 70 17.81 -2.99 5.19
CA MET A 70 16.77 -3.26 4.20
C MET A 70 15.99 -2.00 3.82
N MET A 71 15.76 -1.08 4.76
CA MET A 71 15.16 0.21 4.44
C MET A 71 16.09 1.06 3.56
N LEU A 72 17.40 1.09 3.87
CA LEU A 72 18.37 1.84 3.06
C LEU A 72 18.52 1.24 1.65
N LEU A 73 18.56 -0.09 1.54
CA LEU A 73 18.54 -0.78 0.25
C LEU A 73 17.27 -0.45 -0.54
N GLY A 74 16.09 -0.39 0.13
CA GLY A 74 14.85 0.04 -0.50
C GLY A 74 14.94 1.46 -1.06
N CYS A 75 15.47 2.41 -0.26
CA CYS A 75 15.69 3.78 -0.73
C CYS A 75 16.65 3.86 -1.93
N PHE A 76 17.72 3.07 -1.91
CA PHE A 76 18.68 3.00 -3.03
C PHE A 76 18.01 2.45 -4.30
N LEU A 77 17.18 1.41 -4.20
CA LEU A 77 16.45 0.85 -5.32
C LEU A 77 15.41 1.83 -5.88
N ASP A 78 14.74 2.62 -5.02
CA ASP A 78 13.83 3.68 -5.45
C ASP A 78 14.57 4.73 -6.30
N VAL A 79 15.76 5.19 -5.84
CA VAL A 79 16.62 6.13 -6.63
C VAL A 79 17.04 5.50 -7.95
N LEU A 80 17.50 4.26 -7.92
CA LEU A 80 17.96 3.53 -9.12
C LEU A 80 16.82 3.34 -10.14
N ALA A 81 15.61 3.10 -9.66
CA ALA A 81 14.43 2.99 -10.50
C ALA A 81 14.19 4.25 -11.34
N TYR A 82 14.26 5.42 -10.71
CA TYR A 82 14.07 6.69 -11.42
C TYR A 82 15.22 6.99 -12.39
N ILE A 83 16.46 6.62 -12.08
CA ILE A 83 17.57 6.70 -13.03
C ILE A 83 17.25 5.86 -14.27
N PHE A 84 16.80 4.63 -14.08
CA PHE A 84 16.45 3.74 -15.20
C PHE A 84 15.22 4.25 -15.97
N PHE A 85 14.19 4.79 -15.33
CA PHE A 85 13.06 5.41 -16.03
C PHE A 85 13.50 6.59 -16.90
N LEU A 86 14.40 7.44 -16.42
CA LEU A 86 14.92 8.60 -17.17
C LEU A 86 15.79 8.20 -18.35
N SER A 87 16.57 7.12 -18.22
CA SER A 87 17.51 6.63 -19.25
C SER A 87 16.97 5.48 -20.09
N ALA A 88 15.72 5.09 -19.94
CA ALA A 88 15.17 3.92 -20.59
C ALA A 88 14.92 4.14 -22.09
N ASP A 89 15.75 3.55 -22.92
CA ASP A 89 15.60 3.49 -24.38
C ASP A 89 15.11 2.12 -24.87
N HIS A 90 15.19 1.08 -24.02
CA HIS A 90 14.81 -0.28 -24.33
C HIS A 90 13.87 -0.87 -23.29
N TYR A 91 12.97 -1.77 -23.73
CA TYR A 91 12.00 -2.45 -22.88
C TYR A 91 12.63 -3.15 -21.66
N PHE A 92 13.79 -3.82 -21.85
CA PHE A 92 14.47 -4.48 -20.74
C PHE A 92 14.86 -3.50 -19.62
N LEU A 93 15.32 -2.29 -19.95
CA LEU A 93 15.66 -1.29 -18.95
C LEU A 93 14.42 -0.77 -18.20
N LEU A 94 13.27 -0.68 -18.89
CA LEU A 94 11.98 -0.37 -18.27
C LEU A 94 11.53 -1.46 -17.31
N LEU A 95 11.72 -2.73 -17.63
CA LEU A 95 11.45 -3.84 -16.71
C LEU A 95 12.34 -3.80 -15.48
N LEU A 96 13.63 -3.46 -15.66
CA LEU A 96 14.57 -3.31 -14.55
C LEU A 96 14.17 -2.12 -13.66
N ALA A 97 13.79 -0.99 -14.26
CA ALA A 97 13.25 0.17 -13.55
C ALA A 97 12.02 -0.20 -12.73
N THR A 98 11.08 -0.91 -13.34
CA THR A 98 9.83 -1.37 -12.70
C THR A 98 10.09 -2.32 -11.53
N THR A 99 11.05 -3.24 -11.73
CA THR A 99 11.48 -4.18 -10.69
C THR A 99 12.10 -3.45 -9.50
N CYS A 100 13.04 -2.53 -9.74
CA CYS A 100 13.66 -1.71 -8.71
C CYS A 100 12.61 -0.87 -7.95
N PHE A 101 11.66 -0.26 -8.67
CA PHE A 101 10.59 0.55 -8.12
C PHE A 101 9.65 -0.25 -7.21
N GLY A 102 9.23 -1.45 -7.64
CA GLY A 102 8.42 -2.34 -6.83
C GLY A 102 9.15 -2.86 -5.60
N LEU A 103 10.39 -3.34 -5.77
CA LEU A 103 11.22 -3.86 -4.68
C LEU A 103 11.62 -2.78 -3.68
N GLY A 104 11.99 -1.58 -4.14
CA GLY A 104 12.35 -0.46 -3.29
C GLY A 104 11.22 -0.10 -2.32
N SER A 105 10.05 0.14 -2.87
CA SER A 105 8.83 0.41 -2.08
C SER A 105 8.45 -0.76 -1.15
N CYS A 106 8.66 -2.01 -1.59
CA CYS A 106 8.41 -3.21 -0.79
C CYS A 106 9.34 -3.29 0.42
N LEU A 107 10.65 -3.20 0.19
CA LEU A 107 11.68 -3.29 1.22
C LEU A 107 11.53 -2.17 2.25
N PHE A 108 11.38 -0.93 1.80
CA PHE A 108 11.18 0.17 2.73
C PHE A 108 9.87 0.03 3.50
N GLY A 109 8.75 -0.14 2.81
CA GLY A 109 7.42 -0.12 3.42
C GLY A 109 7.20 -1.22 4.47
N THR A 110 7.68 -2.43 4.21
CA THR A 110 7.57 -3.56 5.13
C THR A 110 8.45 -3.35 6.38
N ASN A 111 9.71 -2.95 6.17
CA ASN A 111 10.66 -2.78 7.25
C ASN A 111 10.43 -1.50 8.08
N ALA A 112 9.88 -0.44 7.48
CA ALA A 112 9.50 0.77 8.21
C ALA A 112 8.36 0.52 9.21
N LYS A 113 7.36 -0.30 8.85
CA LYS A 113 6.31 -0.72 9.79
C LYS A 113 6.88 -1.52 10.96
N ALA A 114 7.76 -2.49 10.68
CA ALA A 114 8.45 -3.27 11.71
C ALA A 114 9.30 -2.39 12.62
N CYS A 115 10.02 -1.41 12.06
CA CYS A 115 10.83 -0.44 12.78
C CYS A 115 9.97 0.45 13.70
N LEU A 116 8.81 0.93 13.23
CA LEU A 116 7.90 1.72 14.06
C LEU A 116 7.37 0.93 15.27
N LEU A 117 7.07 -0.37 15.11
CA LEU A 117 6.71 -1.23 16.24
C LEU A 117 7.90 -1.42 17.21
N ALA A 118 9.12 -1.56 16.69
CA ALA A 118 10.31 -1.66 17.53
C ALA A 118 10.53 -0.39 18.35
N ILE A 119 10.30 0.78 17.75
CA ILE A 119 10.40 2.10 18.41
C ILE A 119 9.31 2.29 19.47
N ALA A 120 8.10 1.78 19.23
CA ALA A 120 6.96 1.88 20.16
C ALA A 120 7.20 1.12 21.47
N GLY A 121 8.13 0.15 21.48
CA GLY A 121 8.36 -0.72 22.64
C GLY A 121 7.25 -1.76 22.80
N ASP A 122 6.85 -2.06 24.04
CA ASP A 122 5.91 -3.14 24.33
C ASP A 122 4.46 -2.65 24.55
N GLU A 123 4.26 -1.34 24.63
CA GLU A 123 2.93 -0.76 24.87
C GLU A 123 2.04 -0.88 23.63
N TYR A 124 0.93 -1.61 23.78
CA TYR A 124 -0.04 -1.84 22.68
C TYR A 124 -0.64 -0.54 22.13
N ALA A 125 -0.99 0.40 23.01
CA ALA A 125 -1.59 1.67 22.63
C ALA A 125 -0.63 2.52 21.76
N GLU A 126 0.66 2.52 22.10
CA GLU A 126 1.67 3.26 21.32
C GLU A 126 1.93 2.58 19.97
N LYS A 127 1.97 1.24 19.92
CA LYS A 127 2.11 0.48 18.68
C LYS A 127 0.96 0.78 17.72
N THR A 128 -0.29 0.71 18.19
CA THR A 128 -1.48 1.01 17.36
C THR A 128 -1.52 2.48 16.94
N ARG A 129 -1.12 3.40 17.82
CA ARG A 129 -1.01 4.83 17.51
C ARG A 129 -0.04 5.10 16.37
N LEU A 130 1.16 4.49 16.41
CA LEU A 130 2.17 4.67 15.37
C LEU A 130 1.78 4.02 14.06
N GLN A 131 1.17 2.84 14.07
CA GLN A 131 0.62 2.21 12.88
C GLN A 131 -0.51 3.05 12.26
N GLY A 132 -1.41 3.59 13.09
CA GLY A 132 -2.45 4.52 12.62
C GLY A 132 -1.87 5.78 11.97
N LYS A 133 -0.81 6.37 12.55
CA LYS A 133 -0.10 7.51 11.93
C LYS A 133 0.54 7.13 10.60
N TYR A 134 1.16 5.96 10.52
CA TYR A 134 1.76 5.47 9.28
C TYR A 134 0.72 5.30 8.17
N LEU A 135 -0.44 4.70 8.48
CA LEU A 135 -1.54 4.54 7.54
C LEU A 135 -2.09 5.91 7.10
N LYS A 136 -2.34 6.83 8.06
CA LYS A 136 -2.81 8.18 7.77
C LYS A 136 -1.89 8.93 6.80
N VAL A 137 -0.58 8.89 7.07
CA VAL A 137 0.44 9.53 6.21
C VAL A 137 0.46 8.91 4.82
N THR A 138 0.33 7.58 4.71
CA THR A 138 0.23 6.87 3.43
C THR A 138 -0.99 7.33 2.64
N SER A 139 -2.16 7.43 3.29
CA SER A 139 -3.41 7.87 2.66
C SER A 139 -3.38 9.34 2.24
N MET A 140 -2.76 10.21 3.05
CA MET A 140 -2.55 11.63 2.65
C MET A 140 -1.72 11.74 1.37
N SER A 141 -0.68 10.92 1.24
CA SER A 141 0.18 10.91 0.05
C SER A 141 -0.54 10.37 -1.17
N SER A 142 -1.27 9.25 -1.02
CA SER A 142 -2.02 8.65 -2.14
C SER A 142 -3.16 9.54 -2.63
N MET A 143 -3.79 10.30 -1.73
CA MET A 143 -4.79 11.31 -2.07
C MET A 143 -4.20 12.47 -2.86
N GLY A 144 -3.03 12.98 -2.42
CA GLY A 144 -2.41 14.15 -3.02
C GLY A 144 -1.74 13.87 -4.37
N ALA A 145 -1.24 12.66 -4.58
CA ALA A 145 -0.48 12.31 -5.77
C ALA A 145 -1.24 12.53 -7.09
N PRO A 146 -2.49 12.04 -7.28
CA PRO A 146 -3.23 12.27 -8.53
C PRO A 146 -3.45 13.75 -8.83
N LEU A 147 -3.71 14.58 -7.81
CA LEU A 147 -3.90 16.03 -7.99
C LEU A 147 -2.62 16.72 -8.44
N LEU A 148 -1.48 16.35 -7.86
CA LEU A 148 -0.18 16.89 -8.24
C LEU A 148 0.23 16.53 -9.68
N VAL A 149 -0.25 15.42 -10.19
CA VAL A 149 0.11 14.90 -11.52
C VAL A 149 -0.67 15.58 -12.64
N ILE A 150 -1.86 16.11 -12.39
CA ILE A 150 -2.72 16.73 -13.41
C ILE A 150 -1.99 17.75 -14.29
N PRO A 151 -1.22 18.74 -13.75
CA PRO A 151 -0.51 19.70 -14.59
C PRO A 151 0.51 19.06 -15.52
N PHE A 152 1.21 18.03 -15.03
CA PHE A 152 2.24 17.32 -15.82
C PHE A 152 1.63 16.52 -16.97
N ILE A 153 0.44 15.93 -16.79
CA ILE A 153 -0.28 15.27 -17.88
C ILE A 153 -0.80 16.32 -18.87
N LYS A 154 -1.45 17.39 -18.36
CA LYS A 154 -2.08 18.42 -19.18
C LYS A 154 -1.09 19.14 -20.10
N TYR A 155 0.12 19.42 -19.61
CA TYR A 155 1.17 20.11 -20.37
C TYR A 155 2.20 19.18 -20.98
N ASP A 156 1.97 17.87 -20.95
CA ASP A 156 2.86 16.84 -21.52
C ASP A 156 4.27 16.81 -20.93
N HIS A 157 4.41 17.13 -19.64
CA HIS A 157 5.69 17.24 -18.94
C HIS A 157 5.98 16.03 -18.02
N ILE A 158 5.65 14.79 -18.46
CA ILE A 158 5.84 13.58 -17.64
C ILE A 158 7.30 13.40 -17.22
N ASN A 159 8.26 13.71 -18.08
CA ASN A 159 9.68 13.64 -17.74
C ASN A 159 10.06 14.59 -16.59
N ALA A 160 9.46 15.78 -16.52
CA ALA A 160 9.68 16.72 -15.43
C ALA A 160 9.14 16.15 -14.10
N LEU A 161 8.00 15.45 -14.12
CA LEU A 161 7.48 14.73 -12.95
C LEU A 161 8.48 13.65 -12.49
N ILE A 162 9.02 12.86 -13.42
CA ILE A 162 10.00 11.80 -13.10
C ILE A 162 11.26 12.42 -12.47
N TRP A 163 11.76 13.54 -12.99
CA TRP A 163 12.88 14.28 -12.41
C TRP A 163 12.57 14.80 -11.00
N ALA A 164 11.36 15.31 -10.78
CA ALA A 164 10.93 15.77 -9.45
C ALA A 164 10.86 14.60 -8.44
N CYS A 165 10.30 13.47 -8.85
CA CYS A 165 10.26 12.25 -8.02
C CYS A 165 11.68 11.73 -7.74
N PHE A 166 12.57 11.72 -8.72
CA PHE A 166 13.97 11.36 -8.56
C PHE A 166 14.66 12.25 -7.51
N ALA A 167 14.52 13.57 -7.63
CA ALA A 167 15.10 14.51 -6.67
C ALA A 167 14.59 14.26 -5.24
N ILE A 168 13.29 14.00 -5.09
CA ILE A 168 12.70 13.67 -3.80
C ILE A 168 13.33 12.38 -3.25
N GLU A 169 13.43 11.30 -4.02
CA GLU A 169 13.99 10.02 -3.53
C GLU A 169 15.49 10.14 -3.21
N VAL A 170 16.26 10.91 -3.96
CA VAL A 170 17.69 11.19 -3.64
C VAL A 170 17.81 11.92 -2.28
N ILE A 171 17.01 12.96 -2.07
CA ILE A 171 17.00 13.68 -0.79
C ILE A 171 16.62 12.72 0.35
N LEU A 172 15.59 11.91 0.17
CA LEU A 172 15.13 10.95 1.16
C LEU A 172 16.14 9.84 1.44
N PHE A 173 16.87 9.38 0.42
CA PHE A 173 17.98 8.43 0.57
C PHE A 173 19.08 9.02 1.44
N VAL A 174 19.54 10.22 1.14
CA VAL A 174 20.59 10.93 1.93
C VAL A 174 20.13 11.15 3.37
N LEU A 175 18.87 11.57 3.58
CA LEU A 175 18.32 11.77 4.92
C LEU A 175 18.24 10.45 5.73
N MET A 176 18.14 9.29 5.09
CA MET A 176 18.09 7.99 5.75
C MET A 176 19.48 7.44 6.14
N ILE A 177 20.57 7.97 5.61
CA ILE A 177 21.93 7.55 5.97
C ILE A 177 22.24 7.93 7.43
N LYS A 178 21.93 9.16 7.84
CA LYS A 178 22.24 9.69 9.17
C LYS A 178 21.62 8.88 10.33
N PRO A 179 20.33 8.50 10.32
CA PRO A 179 19.71 7.73 11.41
C PRO A 179 19.98 6.22 11.34
N PHE A 180 20.78 5.74 10.39
CA PHE A 180 21.03 4.32 10.17
C PHE A 180 21.48 3.60 11.46
N SER A 181 22.46 4.15 12.17
CA SER A 181 22.96 3.58 13.42
C SER A 181 21.90 3.56 14.53
N GLN A 182 21.05 4.59 14.60
CA GLN A 182 19.97 4.68 15.58
C GLN A 182 18.88 3.61 15.33
N ILE A 183 18.53 3.39 14.04
CA ILE A 183 17.57 2.34 13.65
C ILE A 183 18.14 0.97 13.96
N GLN A 184 19.43 0.75 13.68
CA GLN A 184 20.09 -0.51 13.97
C GLN A 184 20.14 -0.81 15.47
N ALA A 185 20.31 0.19 16.32
CA ALA A 185 20.34 0.03 17.78
C ALA A 185 18.97 -0.35 18.38
N VAL A 186 17.86 -0.02 17.70
CA VAL A 186 16.49 -0.34 18.18
C VAL A 186 16.12 -1.81 17.93
N GLN A 187 16.78 -2.46 16.99
CA GLN A 187 16.47 -3.82 16.60
C GLN A 187 17.39 -4.86 17.26
N LYS A 188 16.79 -5.88 17.90
CA LYS A 188 17.50 -7.12 18.20
C LYS A 188 17.48 -7.99 16.93
N LEU A 189 18.66 -8.22 16.35
CA LEU A 189 18.80 -9.15 15.23
C LEU A 189 18.43 -10.57 15.69
N VAL A 190 17.53 -11.19 14.97
CA VAL A 190 17.07 -12.55 15.26
C VAL A 190 17.54 -13.46 14.14
N LYS A 191 18.20 -14.58 14.50
CA LYS A 191 18.52 -15.62 13.51
C LYS A 191 17.19 -16.26 13.05
N PHE A 192 16.72 -15.87 11.89
CA PHE A 192 15.52 -16.45 11.31
C PHE A 192 15.75 -17.93 11.01
N ARG A 193 14.88 -18.79 11.57
CA ARG A 193 14.84 -20.24 11.28
C ARG A 193 13.50 -20.57 10.66
N PHE A 194 13.49 -21.39 9.62
CA PHE A 194 12.24 -21.82 8.98
C PHE A 194 11.26 -22.50 9.94
N SER A 195 11.76 -23.17 10.99
CA SER A 195 10.91 -23.75 12.03
C SER A 195 10.04 -22.71 12.75
N GLN A 196 10.51 -21.47 12.87
CA GLN A 196 9.80 -20.36 13.51
C GLN A 196 8.64 -19.81 12.69
N ILE A 197 8.56 -20.11 11.38
CA ILE A 197 7.41 -19.79 10.54
C ILE A 197 6.14 -20.37 11.17
N ARG A 198 6.21 -21.61 11.65
CA ARG A 198 5.07 -22.29 12.29
C ARG A 198 4.62 -21.58 13.57
N ASP A 199 5.56 -21.02 14.33
CA ASP A 199 5.24 -20.33 15.59
C ASP A 199 4.56 -18.97 15.36
N ILE A 200 4.85 -18.35 14.21
CA ILE A 200 4.28 -17.05 13.83
C ILE A 200 2.96 -17.23 13.06
N MET A 201 2.93 -18.17 12.10
CA MET A 201 1.73 -18.50 11.33
C MET A 201 0.77 -19.38 12.15
N THR A 202 0.37 -18.87 13.31
CA THR A 202 -0.59 -19.53 14.19
C THR A 202 -1.94 -19.71 13.49
N LYS A 203 -2.78 -20.60 14.03
CA LYS A 203 -4.16 -20.77 13.53
C LYS A 203 -4.93 -19.45 13.57
N ASP A 204 -4.74 -18.63 14.61
CA ASP A 204 -5.38 -17.33 14.76
C ASP A 204 -4.88 -16.33 13.71
N PHE A 205 -3.58 -16.32 13.40
CA PHE A 205 -3.01 -15.46 12.35
C PHE A 205 -3.61 -15.79 10.98
N LEU A 206 -3.62 -17.06 10.60
CA LEU A 206 -4.21 -17.53 9.35
C LEU A 206 -5.72 -17.30 9.30
N PHE A 207 -6.42 -17.57 10.40
CA PHE A 207 -7.86 -17.36 10.51
C PHE A 207 -8.26 -15.90 10.30
N VAL A 208 -7.56 -14.95 10.94
CA VAL A 208 -7.81 -13.51 10.75
C VAL A 208 -7.61 -13.08 9.31
N HIS A 209 -6.54 -13.57 8.65
CA HIS A 209 -6.29 -13.27 7.24
C HIS A 209 -7.36 -13.87 6.33
N LEU A 210 -7.79 -15.10 6.62
CA LEU A 210 -8.87 -15.75 5.86
C LEU A 210 -10.20 -14.99 6.01
N MET A 211 -10.54 -14.57 7.22
CA MET A 211 -11.80 -13.85 7.47
C MET A 211 -11.79 -12.46 6.81
N LEU A 212 -10.71 -11.71 6.96
CA LEU A 212 -10.59 -10.37 6.36
C LEU A 212 -10.19 -10.40 4.86
N PHE A 213 -9.99 -11.60 4.29
CA PHE A 213 -9.61 -11.77 2.90
C PHE A 213 -10.56 -11.04 1.95
N ILE A 214 -11.86 -11.33 2.02
CA ILE A 214 -12.86 -10.75 1.12
C ILE A 214 -12.97 -9.22 1.29
N PRO A 215 -13.26 -8.66 2.48
CA PRO A 215 -13.42 -7.23 2.61
C PRO A 215 -12.16 -6.44 2.24
N LEU A 216 -10.95 -6.95 2.56
CA LEU A 216 -9.71 -6.28 2.20
C LEU A 216 -9.38 -6.37 0.71
N SER A 217 -9.70 -7.49 0.06
CA SER A 217 -9.51 -7.64 -1.39
C SER A 217 -10.43 -6.73 -2.17
N ILE A 218 -11.69 -6.61 -1.76
CA ILE A 218 -12.63 -5.68 -2.38
C ILE A 218 -12.17 -4.24 -2.12
N ALA A 219 -11.73 -3.92 -0.89
CA ALA A 219 -11.20 -2.60 -0.55
C ALA A 219 -10.02 -2.19 -1.44
N THR A 220 -9.09 -3.11 -1.73
CA THR A 220 -7.96 -2.84 -2.61
C THR A 220 -8.35 -2.71 -4.09
N SER A 221 -9.54 -3.19 -4.46
CA SER A 221 -10.09 -3.07 -5.82
C SER A 221 -10.70 -1.69 -6.12
N PHE A 222 -10.62 -0.75 -5.19
CA PHE A 222 -11.08 0.63 -5.35
C PHE A 222 -10.67 1.24 -6.70
N PHE A 223 -9.40 1.10 -7.07
CA PHE A 223 -8.82 1.63 -8.31
C PHE A 223 -9.38 1.01 -9.61
N VAL A 224 -10.17 -0.05 -9.50
CA VAL A 224 -10.87 -0.69 -10.63
C VAL A 224 -12.35 -0.38 -10.58
N ILE A 225 -12.97 -0.50 -9.40
CA ILE A 225 -14.41 -0.35 -9.21
C ILE A 225 -14.90 1.07 -9.56
N PHE A 226 -14.25 2.11 -9.04
CA PHE A 226 -14.72 3.48 -9.21
C PHE A 226 -14.45 4.06 -10.59
N PRO A 227 -13.29 3.87 -11.25
CA PRO A 227 -13.14 4.19 -12.66
C PRO A 227 -14.19 3.47 -13.52
N PHE A 228 -14.40 2.17 -13.32
CA PHE A 228 -15.43 1.44 -14.04
C PHE A 228 -16.83 2.06 -13.86
N LEU A 229 -17.20 2.43 -12.63
CA LEU A 229 -18.49 3.04 -12.32
C LEU A 229 -18.65 4.41 -12.99
N PHE A 230 -17.66 5.30 -12.84
CA PHE A 230 -17.75 6.65 -13.36
C PHE A 230 -17.49 6.73 -14.87
N ASP A 231 -16.48 6.03 -15.39
CA ASP A 231 -16.08 6.12 -16.78
C ASP A 231 -17.03 5.29 -17.67
N ASN A 232 -17.24 4.01 -17.33
CA ASN A 232 -17.98 3.10 -18.22
C ASN A 232 -19.49 3.10 -17.99
N LYS A 233 -19.96 3.18 -16.73
CA LYS A 233 -21.39 3.09 -16.43
C LYS A 233 -22.09 4.46 -16.46
N LEU A 234 -21.44 5.50 -15.94
CA LEU A 234 -22.00 6.86 -15.89
C LEU A 234 -21.55 7.75 -17.06
N GLY A 235 -20.49 7.39 -17.79
CA GLY A 235 -19.92 8.21 -18.86
C GLY A 235 -19.32 9.53 -18.37
N MET A 236 -18.81 9.56 -17.12
CA MET A 236 -18.28 10.75 -16.45
C MET A 236 -16.83 10.51 -15.97
N PRO A 237 -15.86 10.35 -16.88
CA PRO A 237 -14.48 10.03 -16.53
C PRO A 237 -13.81 11.08 -15.63
N GLU A 238 -14.23 12.33 -15.69
CA GLU A 238 -13.73 13.42 -14.84
C GLU A 238 -14.02 13.20 -13.33
N HIS A 239 -15.00 12.35 -12.99
CA HIS A 239 -15.34 12.02 -11.61
C HIS A 239 -14.43 10.95 -10.98
N SER A 240 -13.72 10.15 -11.77
CA SER A 240 -12.80 9.14 -11.26
C SER A 240 -11.67 9.73 -10.39
N PRO A 241 -10.94 10.79 -10.82
CA PRO A 241 -9.96 11.47 -9.97
C PRO A 241 -10.58 12.11 -8.71
N ILE A 242 -11.81 12.66 -8.83
CA ILE A 242 -12.54 13.25 -7.70
C ILE A 242 -12.87 12.16 -6.67
N ALA A 243 -13.31 10.99 -7.12
CA ALA A 243 -13.60 9.85 -6.24
C ALA A 243 -12.36 9.39 -5.48
N LEU A 244 -11.18 9.32 -6.16
CA LEU A 244 -9.90 9.02 -5.52
C LEU A 244 -9.55 10.05 -4.44
N PHE A 245 -9.74 11.33 -4.71
CA PHE A 245 -9.50 12.39 -3.75
C PHE A 245 -10.45 12.28 -2.54
N VAL A 246 -11.75 12.09 -2.77
CA VAL A 246 -12.78 11.96 -1.71
C VAL A 246 -12.50 10.74 -0.84
N ASN A 247 -12.17 9.58 -1.42
CA ASN A 247 -11.75 8.38 -0.68
C ASN A 247 -10.56 8.69 0.22
N GLY A 248 -9.51 9.29 -0.32
CA GLY A 248 -8.32 9.64 0.45
C GLY A 248 -8.62 10.62 1.58
N LEU A 249 -9.45 11.64 1.34
CA LEU A 249 -9.87 12.62 2.35
C LEU A 249 -10.62 11.94 3.49
N LEU A 250 -11.63 11.14 3.18
CA LEU A 250 -12.41 10.38 4.18
C LEU A 250 -11.50 9.43 4.96
N THR A 251 -10.57 8.75 4.29
CA THR A 251 -9.59 7.86 4.94
C THR A 251 -8.76 8.64 5.96
N VAL A 252 -8.24 9.81 5.60
CA VAL A 252 -7.45 10.66 6.52
C VAL A 252 -8.27 11.09 7.74
N LEU A 253 -9.53 11.46 7.55
CA LEU A 253 -10.42 11.88 8.63
C LEU A 253 -10.79 10.72 9.58
N LEU A 254 -11.12 9.57 9.03
CA LEU A 254 -11.60 8.40 9.80
C LEU A 254 -10.46 7.63 10.47
N GLN A 255 -9.28 7.57 9.84
CA GLN A 255 -8.16 6.73 10.28
C GLN A 255 -7.75 6.98 11.74
N SER A 256 -7.70 8.24 12.18
CA SER A 256 -7.28 8.60 13.54
C SER A 256 -8.28 8.15 14.60
N THR A 257 -9.56 8.14 14.27
CA THR A 257 -10.65 7.70 15.15
C THR A 257 -10.69 6.17 15.22
N PHE A 258 -10.61 5.51 14.07
CA PHE A 258 -10.69 4.06 13.99
C PHE A 258 -9.47 3.36 14.59
N SER A 259 -8.26 3.90 14.40
CA SER A 259 -7.04 3.32 14.97
C SER A 259 -7.05 3.25 16.50
N ARG A 260 -7.80 4.14 17.16
CA ARG A 260 -7.94 4.14 18.63
C ARG A 260 -9.10 3.28 19.14
N LYS A 261 -10.19 3.17 18.38
CA LYS A 261 -11.43 2.52 18.82
C LYS A 261 -11.52 1.06 18.41
N ILE A 262 -10.93 0.67 17.29
CA ILE A 262 -11.02 -0.70 16.78
C ILE A 262 -10.02 -1.58 17.53
N ASN A 263 -10.54 -2.51 18.34
CA ASN A 263 -9.76 -3.47 19.10
C ASN A 263 -10.41 -4.85 19.01
N LEU A 264 -10.36 -5.45 17.81
CA LEU A 264 -10.96 -6.77 17.57
C LEU A 264 -10.09 -7.90 18.13
N THR A 265 -10.75 -8.95 18.61
CA THR A 265 -10.12 -10.26 18.83
C THR A 265 -10.25 -11.12 17.57
N PRO A 266 -9.41 -12.17 17.39
CA PRO A 266 -9.57 -13.09 16.26
C PRO A 266 -10.99 -13.67 16.13
N LYS A 267 -11.64 -13.99 17.27
CA LYS A 267 -13.02 -14.52 17.29
C LYS A 267 -14.05 -13.47 16.82
N GLN A 268 -13.90 -12.21 17.25
CA GLN A 268 -14.79 -11.13 16.80
C GLN A 268 -14.65 -10.85 15.30
N THR A 269 -13.47 -11.07 14.74
CA THR A 269 -13.22 -10.92 13.29
C THR A 269 -14.12 -11.84 12.46
N ALA A 270 -14.47 -13.04 12.96
CA ALA A 270 -15.38 -13.97 12.30
C ALA A 270 -16.78 -13.40 12.06
N TRP A 271 -17.26 -12.54 12.95
CA TRP A 271 -18.57 -11.90 12.83
C TRP A 271 -18.51 -10.58 12.07
N VAL A 272 -17.45 -9.84 12.28
CA VAL A 272 -17.27 -8.51 11.66
C VAL A 272 -16.98 -8.61 10.16
N ALA A 273 -16.15 -9.58 9.74
CA ALA A 273 -15.75 -9.70 8.35
C ALA A 273 -16.91 -9.95 7.35
N PRO A 274 -17.86 -10.84 7.60
CA PRO A 274 -19.04 -10.99 6.74
C PRO A 274 -19.89 -9.72 6.67
N ILE A 275 -20.05 -9.01 7.80
CA ILE A 275 -20.80 -7.75 7.83
C ILE A 275 -20.11 -6.70 6.94
N LEU A 276 -18.78 -6.59 7.02
CA LEU A 276 -18.02 -5.69 6.15
C LEU A 276 -18.14 -6.07 4.67
N ALA A 277 -18.06 -7.37 4.35
CA ALA A 277 -18.20 -7.86 2.98
C ALA A 277 -19.59 -7.55 2.42
N VAL A 278 -20.66 -7.86 3.15
CA VAL A 278 -22.03 -7.54 2.77
C VAL A 278 -22.23 -6.03 2.65
N GLY A 279 -21.67 -5.26 3.59
CA GLY A 279 -21.73 -3.78 3.58
C GLY A 279 -21.07 -3.13 2.37
N ILE A 280 -20.13 -3.82 1.70
CA ILE A 280 -19.56 -3.35 0.42
C ILE A 280 -20.39 -3.85 -0.76
N VAL A 281 -20.74 -5.14 -0.78
CA VAL A 281 -21.36 -5.80 -1.94
C VAL A 281 -22.82 -5.38 -2.12
N ALA A 282 -23.60 -5.32 -1.05
CA ALA A 282 -25.02 -4.96 -1.17
C ALA A 282 -25.26 -3.54 -1.70
N PRO A 283 -24.58 -2.49 -1.18
CA PRO A 283 -24.70 -1.15 -1.76
C PRO A 283 -24.20 -1.05 -3.20
N TRP A 284 -23.25 -1.88 -3.63
CA TRP A 284 -22.83 -1.97 -5.02
C TRP A 284 -24.01 -2.33 -5.95
N PHE A 285 -24.71 -3.43 -5.65
CA PHE A 285 -25.87 -3.84 -6.44
C PHE A 285 -26.99 -2.80 -6.42
N LEU A 286 -27.23 -2.13 -5.29
CA LEU A 286 -28.17 -1.04 -5.20
C LEU A 286 -27.75 0.16 -6.08
N THR A 287 -26.45 0.47 -6.12
CA THR A 287 -25.92 1.54 -6.97
C THR A 287 -26.08 1.22 -8.45
N LEU A 288 -25.86 -0.03 -8.85
CA LEU A 288 -26.08 -0.45 -10.25
C LEU A 288 -27.56 -0.42 -10.63
N HIS A 289 -28.46 -0.77 -9.69
CA HIS A 289 -29.90 -0.77 -9.93
C HIS A 289 -30.48 0.65 -10.05
N TYR A 290 -30.02 1.58 -9.18
CA TYR A 290 -30.43 2.98 -9.15
C TYR A 290 -29.29 3.90 -9.62
N LEU A 291 -28.77 3.63 -10.84
CA LEU A 291 -27.56 4.27 -11.32
C LEU A 291 -27.72 5.79 -11.45
N SER A 292 -27.02 6.52 -10.62
CA SER A 292 -26.91 7.98 -10.64
C SER A 292 -25.60 8.44 -10.02
N ILE A 293 -25.22 9.68 -10.28
CA ILE A 293 -24.02 10.27 -9.65
C ILE A 293 -24.14 10.31 -8.12
N TYR A 294 -25.33 10.55 -7.59
CA TYR A 294 -25.58 10.61 -6.14
C TYR A 294 -25.43 9.24 -5.49
N THR A 295 -25.97 8.17 -6.09
CA THR A 295 -25.83 6.80 -5.59
C THR A 295 -24.38 6.33 -5.69
N ALA A 296 -23.64 6.72 -6.72
CA ALA A 296 -22.22 6.42 -6.87
C ALA A 296 -21.38 7.07 -5.75
N TYR A 297 -21.62 8.34 -5.43
CA TYR A 297 -20.91 9.00 -4.32
C TYR A 297 -21.36 8.49 -2.94
N LEU A 298 -22.64 8.14 -2.76
CA LEU A 298 -23.11 7.49 -1.53
C LEU A 298 -22.40 6.14 -1.33
N TYR A 299 -22.32 5.35 -2.41
CA TYR A 299 -21.55 4.10 -2.38
C TYR A 299 -20.07 4.33 -2.05
N LEU A 300 -19.45 5.35 -2.64
CA LEU A 300 -18.08 5.74 -2.34
C LEU A 300 -17.86 5.99 -0.84
N VAL A 301 -18.77 6.73 -0.20
CA VAL A 301 -18.67 7.03 1.24
C VAL A 301 -18.78 5.74 2.05
N ILE A 302 -19.78 4.89 1.78
CA ILE A 302 -20.00 3.62 2.50
C ILE A 302 -18.77 2.71 2.31
N PHE A 303 -18.31 2.57 1.07
CA PHE A 303 -17.13 1.79 0.72
C PHE A 303 -15.91 2.24 1.51
N THR A 304 -15.62 3.56 1.50
CA THR A 304 -14.46 4.13 2.19
C THR A 304 -14.52 3.90 3.70
N VAL A 305 -15.69 4.06 4.32
CA VAL A 305 -15.84 3.79 5.77
C VAL A 305 -15.47 2.34 6.09
N ILE A 306 -15.97 1.41 5.29
CA ILE A 306 -15.72 -0.04 5.47
C ILE A 306 -14.26 -0.38 5.17
N GLU A 307 -13.69 0.18 4.10
CA GLU A 307 -12.29 0.03 3.74
C GLU A 307 -11.37 0.46 4.90
N VAL A 308 -11.57 1.67 5.40
CA VAL A 308 -10.76 2.22 6.50
C VAL A 308 -10.92 1.37 7.77
N TYR A 309 -12.13 0.89 8.04
CA TYR A 309 -12.38 -0.01 9.16
C TYR A 309 -11.60 -1.32 9.00
N ALA A 310 -11.72 -2.00 7.85
CA ALA A 310 -11.06 -3.28 7.57
C ALA A 310 -9.52 -3.17 7.62
N LEU A 311 -8.95 -2.14 6.98
CA LEU A 311 -7.51 -1.88 6.98
C LEU A 311 -6.98 -1.60 8.39
N THR A 312 -7.75 -0.83 9.19
CA THR A 312 -7.38 -0.52 10.57
C THR A 312 -7.50 -1.73 11.48
N ALA A 313 -8.58 -2.52 11.33
CA ALA A 313 -8.76 -3.76 12.08
C ALA A 313 -7.58 -4.72 11.82
N MET A 314 -7.19 -4.90 10.56
CA MET A 314 -6.04 -5.71 10.21
C MET A 314 -4.73 -5.18 10.80
N ALA A 315 -4.49 -3.87 10.70
CA ALA A 315 -3.28 -3.26 11.25
C ALA A 315 -3.18 -3.46 12.78
N ASN A 316 -4.29 -3.29 13.51
CA ASN A 316 -4.34 -3.47 14.96
C ASN A 316 -4.22 -4.95 15.36
N LEU A 317 -4.79 -5.88 14.58
CA LEU A 317 -4.61 -7.32 14.79
C LEU A 317 -3.15 -7.75 14.57
N LEU A 318 -2.46 -7.21 13.55
CA LEU A 318 -1.04 -7.47 13.34
C LEU A 318 -0.18 -7.03 14.52
N VAL A 319 -0.54 -5.93 15.19
CA VAL A 319 0.14 -5.50 16.43
C VAL A 319 -0.04 -6.52 17.55
N LYS A 320 -1.18 -7.22 17.63
CA LYS A 320 -1.41 -8.28 18.63
C LYS A 320 -0.56 -9.54 18.39
N PHE A 321 -0.21 -9.81 17.14
CA PHE A 321 0.68 -10.92 16.80
C PHE A 321 2.17 -10.56 16.99
N ASP A 322 2.49 -9.30 17.32
CA ASP A 322 3.86 -8.88 17.59
C ASP A 322 4.36 -9.43 18.94
N ASN A 323 5.22 -10.42 18.86
CA ASN A 323 5.91 -11.04 20.01
C ASN A 323 7.28 -10.41 20.32
N GLY A 324 7.60 -9.25 19.74
CA GLY A 324 8.89 -8.58 19.87
C GLY A 324 9.99 -9.10 18.93
N THR A 325 9.76 -10.22 18.26
CA THR A 325 10.66 -10.84 17.29
C THR A 325 9.96 -11.02 15.94
N HIS A 326 10.73 -11.19 14.86
CA HIS A 326 10.20 -11.48 13.53
C HIS A 326 9.15 -10.49 12.99
N ARG A 327 9.22 -9.22 13.41
CA ARG A 327 8.28 -8.17 13.02
C ARG A 327 8.20 -7.98 11.50
N GLY A 328 9.36 -8.01 10.84
CA GLY A 328 9.44 -7.93 9.39
C GLY A 328 8.69 -9.08 8.71
N PHE A 329 8.86 -10.31 9.20
CA PHE A 329 8.14 -11.48 8.68
C PHE A 329 6.62 -11.35 8.84
N ILE A 330 6.13 -10.91 10.01
CA ILE A 330 4.69 -10.72 10.27
C ILE A 330 4.06 -9.78 9.24
N PHE A 331 4.68 -8.61 9.00
CA PHE A 331 4.17 -7.66 8.00
C PHE A 331 4.33 -8.17 6.57
N GLY A 332 5.43 -8.85 6.27
CA GLY A 332 5.69 -9.43 4.97
C GLY A 332 4.70 -10.54 4.62
N ALA A 333 4.45 -11.47 5.55
CA ALA A 333 3.49 -12.55 5.39
C ALA A 333 2.07 -12.02 5.22
N SER A 334 1.68 -11.04 6.03
CA SER A 334 0.37 -10.37 5.88
C SER A 334 0.21 -9.74 4.50
N ARG A 335 1.23 -9.02 4.01
CA ARG A 335 1.16 -8.42 2.66
C ARG A 335 1.06 -9.46 1.56
N LEU A 336 1.81 -10.58 1.66
CA LEU A 336 1.72 -11.67 0.69
C LEU A 336 0.31 -12.26 0.67
N LEU A 337 -0.25 -12.60 1.83
CA LEU A 337 -1.60 -13.17 1.92
C LEU A 337 -2.66 -12.22 1.33
N LEU A 338 -2.56 -10.92 1.64
CA LEU A 338 -3.45 -9.91 1.07
C LEU A 338 -3.27 -9.73 -0.44
N SER A 339 -2.04 -9.84 -0.96
CA SER A 339 -1.80 -9.72 -2.40
C SER A 339 -2.39 -10.88 -3.19
N LEU A 340 -2.29 -12.09 -2.67
CA LEU A 340 -2.95 -13.27 -3.28
C LEU A 340 -4.46 -13.08 -3.33
N ALA A 341 -5.03 -12.54 -2.25
CA ALA A 341 -6.43 -12.18 -2.16
C ALA A 341 -6.83 -11.16 -3.23
N THR A 342 -6.09 -10.08 -3.32
CA THR A 342 -6.35 -8.98 -4.26
C THR A 342 -6.29 -9.47 -5.72
N VAL A 343 -5.28 -10.26 -6.08
CA VAL A 343 -5.16 -10.83 -7.44
C VAL A 343 -6.37 -11.73 -7.75
N GLY A 344 -6.80 -12.57 -6.80
CA GLY A 344 -7.99 -13.41 -6.98
C GLY A 344 -9.24 -12.59 -7.24
N VAL A 345 -9.51 -11.58 -6.43
CA VAL A 345 -10.70 -10.73 -6.56
C VAL A 345 -10.63 -9.85 -7.81
N MET A 346 -9.47 -9.25 -8.14
CA MET A 346 -9.33 -8.43 -9.34
C MET A 346 -9.60 -9.20 -10.63
N ASN A 347 -9.25 -10.50 -10.67
CA ASN A 347 -9.58 -11.34 -11.83
C ASN A 347 -11.08 -11.72 -11.87
N LEU A 348 -11.77 -11.75 -10.72
CA LEU A 348 -13.20 -12.05 -10.65
C LEU A 348 -14.08 -10.82 -10.92
N ILE A 349 -13.61 -9.62 -10.58
CA ILE A 349 -14.35 -8.36 -10.75
C ILE A 349 -14.87 -8.18 -12.18
N PRO A 350 -14.07 -8.31 -13.26
CA PRO A 350 -14.58 -8.17 -14.61
C PRO A 350 -15.75 -9.12 -14.91
N HIS A 351 -15.69 -10.35 -14.42
CA HIS A 351 -16.73 -11.35 -14.62
C HIS A 351 -17.99 -11.10 -13.78
N LEU A 352 -17.87 -10.46 -12.63
CA LEU A 352 -18.99 -10.15 -11.74
C LEU A 352 -19.64 -8.80 -12.02
N PHE A 353 -18.91 -7.88 -12.65
CA PHE A 353 -19.31 -6.48 -12.80
C PHE A 353 -19.44 -6.03 -14.27
N LEU A 354 -19.01 -6.86 -15.23
CA LEU A 354 -19.16 -6.59 -16.67
C LEU A 354 -20.39 -7.28 -17.29
N VAL A 355 -21.15 -8.02 -16.51
CA VAL A 355 -22.48 -8.53 -16.87
C VAL A 355 -23.53 -7.48 -16.46
#